data_68eee34d74cad27ca412a7913d3242ab
#
_entry.id   68eee34d74cad27ca412a7913d3242ab
#
_cell.length_a   1.000
_cell.length_b   1.000
_cell.length_c   1.000
_cell.angle_alpha   90.00
_cell.angle_beta   90.00
_cell.angle_gamma   90.00
#
_symmetry.space_group_name_H-M   'P 1'
#
loop_
_entity.id
_entity.type
_entity.pdbx_description
1 polymer ?
#
loop_
_entity_poly.entity_id
_entity_poly.type
_entity_poly.pdbx_seq_one_letter_code
_entity_poly.pdbx_strand_id
1 'polypeptide(L)'
;MLGCSAKQAQTANPAATPNSGVQPTATASTTMQTSADRQTNADPVAALSSLGFYVYDTPIDLPITAPIPALASDPIKVGDFTGKITLLNFWATWCPPCRAEMPSIERLYKQMDGTNFRIIAVNAGEHRSQVTSFIEKNKYTFPIYLDESNQLSSIFAARGLPSTYLVNKEGKVIAARIGAMEYDQAELIKLLKELADG
;
A
#
# COMPACT_ATOMS: atom_id res chain seq x y z
N MET A 1 34.41 28.06 -47.44
CA MET A 1 34.02 27.82 -48.85
C MET A 1 32.66 27.14 -48.80
N LEU A 2 31.74 27.93 -49.28
CA LEU A 2 30.67 27.61 -50.22
C LEU A 2 29.70 26.48 -49.73
N GLY A 3 28.44 26.66 -49.58
CA GLY A 3 27.54 27.68 -50.10
C GLY A 3 26.27 27.01 -50.62
N CYS A 4 25.18 27.70 -50.42
CA CYS A 4 23.92 27.67 -51.20
C CYS A 4 22.99 26.46 -51.04
N SER A 5 21.78 26.60 -50.86
CA SER A 5 20.72 27.62 -51.00
C SER A 5 19.45 26.94 -51.52
N ALA A 6 18.38 27.22 -50.86
CA ALA A 6 16.99 27.42 -51.25
C ALA A 6 16.36 26.69 -52.47
N LYS A 7 15.12 26.20 -52.33
CA LYS A 7 14.00 26.84 -53.03
C LYS A 7 12.62 26.32 -52.57
N GLN A 8 11.78 27.28 -52.32
CA GLN A 8 10.32 27.17 -52.16
C GLN A 8 9.63 26.84 -53.51
N ALA A 9 8.46 26.22 -53.43
CA ALA A 9 7.38 26.51 -54.39
C ALA A 9 6.01 26.18 -53.77
N GLN A 10 5.20 27.20 -53.63
CA GLN A 10 3.75 27.17 -53.43
C GLN A 10 3.04 26.89 -54.75
N THR A 11 1.85 26.28 -54.71
CA THR A 11 0.64 26.62 -55.55
C THR A 11 -0.53 25.81 -55.02
N ALA A 12 -1.50 26.40 -54.45
CA ALA A 12 -2.73 27.04 -54.97
C ALA A 12 -3.90 26.05 -55.10
N ASN A 13 -4.95 26.37 -54.31
CA ASN A 13 -6.33 25.89 -54.33
C ASN A 13 -7.05 26.34 -55.63
N PRO A 14 -8.11 25.68 -56.09
CA PRO A 14 -9.39 26.41 -56.00
C PRO A 14 -10.65 25.57 -55.65
N ALA A 15 -11.62 26.35 -55.21
CA ALA A 15 -12.95 26.13 -54.75
C ALA A 15 -13.96 25.47 -55.74
N ALA A 16 -15.05 24.93 -55.19
CA ALA A 16 -16.45 25.34 -55.49
C ALA A 16 -17.48 24.36 -54.85
N THR A 17 -18.40 24.93 -54.19
CA THR A 17 -19.73 24.63 -53.66
C THR A 17 -20.74 23.99 -54.63
N PRO A 18 -22.03 23.81 -54.23
CA PRO A 18 -22.70 23.09 -53.14
C PRO A 18 -23.78 22.12 -53.68
N ASN A 19 -24.33 21.25 -52.89
CA ASN A 19 -25.70 20.80 -53.17
C ASN A 19 -26.48 20.39 -51.92
N SER A 20 -27.69 20.85 -51.89
CA SER A 20 -28.76 20.71 -50.92
C SER A 20 -29.34 19.29 -50.87
N GLY A 21 -29.88 18.90 -49.72
CA GLY A 21 -31.03 17.99 -49.78
C GLY A 21 -31.20 17.08 -48.59
N VAL A 22 -32.26 17.37 -47.83
CA VAL A 22 -33.15 16.43 -47.12
C VAL A 22 -32.74 15.94 -45.73
N GLN A 23 -33.38 16.55 -44.72
CA GLN A 23 -33.70 15.86 -43.45
C GLN A 23 -34.79 14.81 -43.68
N PRO A 24 -34.79 13.76 -42.89
CA PRO A 24 -35.95 13.52 -42.05
C PRO A 24 -35.63 13.33 -40.58
N THR A 25 -36.49 13.85 -39.79
CA THR A 25 -36.76 13.70 -38.38
C THR A 25 -36.71 12.26 -37.88
N ALA A 26 -35.88 11.99 -36.91
CA ALA A 26 -36.05 10.81 -36.05
C ALA A 26 -35.81 11.24 -34.59
N THR A 27 -36.86 11.22 -33.84
CA THR A 27 -36.99 11.37 -32.39
C THR A 27 -36.04 10.39 -31.68
N ALA A 28 -34.94 10.86 -31.17
CA ALA A 28 -34.12 10.09 -30.25
C ALA A 28 -34.50 10.48 -28.82
N SER A 29 -35.22 9.61 -28.17
CA SER A 29 -35.44 9.63 -26.71
C SER A 29 -34.08 9.62 -26.02
N THR A 30 -33.67 10.74 -25.51
CA THR A 30 -32.55 10.88 -24.60
C THR A 30 -32.98 10.26 -23.26
N THR A 31 -32.67 9.02 -23.06
CA THR A 31 -32.68 8.40 -21.75
C THR A 31 -31.58 9.10 -20.94
N MET A 32 -31.99 10.00 -20.06
CA MET A 32 -31.16 10.50 -18.97
C MET A 32 -30.80 9.31 -18.09
N GLN A 33 -29.66 8.70 -18.33
CA GLN A 33 -29.04 7.82 -17.35
C GLN A 33 -28.56 8.71 -16.21
N THR A 34 -29.30 8.64 -15.12
CA THR A 34 -28.98 9.19 -13.82
C THR A 34 -27.59 8.72 -13.41
N SER A 35 -26.66 9.65 -13.31
CA SER A 35 -25.30 9.50 -12.78
C SER A 35 -25.29 9.30 -11.26
N ALA A 36 -25.95 8.25 -10.78
CA ALA A 36 -26.09 7.95 -9.35
C ALA A 36 -25.42 6.63 -8.93
N ASP A 37 -24.52 6.06 -9.75
CA ASP A 37 -23.75 4.87 -9.37
C ASP A 37 -22.27 5.00 -9.81
N ARG A 38 -21.69 6.16 -9.56
CA ARG A 38 -20.24 6.24 -9.51
C ARG A 38 -19.83 6.07 -8.06
N GLN A 39 -19.90 4.82 -7.55
CA GLN A 39 -19.03 4.41 -6.45
C GLN A 39 -17.62 4.75 -6.88
N THR A 40 -17.10 5.84 -6.35
CA THR A 40 -15.69 6.21 -6.49
C THR A 40 -14.90 5.16 -5.73
N ASN A 41 -14.49 4.09 -6.42
CA ASN A 41 -13.35 3.32 -5.99
C ASN A 41 -12.18 4.31 -6.00
N ALA A 42 -11.92 4.92 -4.85
CA ALA A 42 -10.77 5.79 -4.68
C ALA A 42 -9.55 4.97 -5.10
N ASP A 43 -8.72 5.53 -5.98
CA ASP A 43 -7.48 4.88 -6.39
C ASP A 43 -6.68 4.50 -5.13
N PRO A 44 -6.41 3.21 -4.88
CA PRO A 44 -5.70 2.76 -3.68
C PRO A 44 -4.33 3.43 -3.52
N VAL A 45 -3.67 3.76 -4.63
CA VAL A 45 -2.38 4.48 -4.63
C VAL A 45 -2.54 5.89 -4.07
N ALA A 46 -3.53 6.63 -4.57
CA ALA A 46 -3.82 7.98 -4.08
C ALA A 46 -4.25 7.96 -2.61
N ALA A 47 -5.07 6.98 -2.21
CA ALA A 47 -5.52 6.82 -0.83
C ALA A 47 -4.37 6.51 0.12
N LEU A 48 -3.48 5.57 -0.21
CA LEU A 48 -2.28 5.27 0.58
C LEU A 48 -1.35 6.47 0.68
N SER A 49 -1.13 7.18 -0.42
CA SER A 49 -0.29 8.38 -0.45
C SER A 49 -0.83 9.48 0.45
N SER A 50 -2.16 9.72 0.45
CA SER A 50 -2.81 10.71 1.32
C SER A 50 -2.70 10.37 2.81
N LEU A 51 -2.61 9.09 3.15
CA LEU A 51 -2.35 8.58 4.49
C LEU A 51 -0.86 8.61 4.87
N GLY A 52 0.00 9.13 3.98
CA GLY A 52 1.43 9.31 4.21
C GLY A 52 2.28 8.08 3.99
N PHE A 53 1.79 7.10 3.23
CA PHE A 53 2.61 6.02 2.71
C PHE A 53 3.33 6.46 1.43
N TYR A 54 4.56 6.05 1.27
CA TYR A 54 5.22 6.01 -0.01
C TYR A 54 4.74 4.76 -0.76
N VAL A 55 4.16 4.93 -1.94
CA VAL A 55 3.66 3.82 -2.76
C VAL A 55 4.68 3.53 -3.85
N TYR A 56 5.02 2.27 -4.03
CA TYR A 56 5.97 1.84 -5.06
C TYR A 56 5.27 1.69 -6.41
N ASP A 57 5.85 2.26 -7.46
CA ASP A 57 5.33 2.15 -8.85
C ASP A 57 5.29 0.68 -9.31
N THR A 58 6.24 -0.12 -8.85
CA THR A 58 6.30 -1.56 -9.09
C THR A 58 6.44 -2.29 -7.75
N PRO A 59 5.58 -3.28 -7.46
CA PRO A 59 5.69 -4.08 -6.25
C PRO A 59 7.04 -4.78 -6.12
N ILE A 60 7.63 -4.76 -4.92
CA ILE A 60 8.98 -5.25 -4.63
C ILE A 60 8.90 -6.62 -3.94
N ASP A 61 9.76 -7.55 -4.33
CA ASP A 61 9.88 -8.84 -3.65
C ASP A 61 10.41 -8.67 -2.22
N LEU A 62 9.87 -9.48 -1.30
CA LEU A 62 10.36 -9.53 0.07
C LEU A 62 11.70 -10.27 0.12
N PRO A 63 12.80 -9.64 0.56
CA PRO A 63 14.12 -10.30 0.67
C PRO A 63 14.23 -11.15 1.94
N ILE A 64 13.20 -11.97 2.23
CA ILE A 64 13.15 -12.86 3.39
C ILE A 64 13.58 -14.25 2.94
N THR A 65 14.77 -14.68 3.36
CA THR A 65 15.38 -15.95 2.94
C THR A 65 15.26 -17.06 4.00
N ALA A 66 14.93 -16.71 5.24
CA ALA A 66 14.80 -17.64 6.36
C ALA A 66 13.47 -17.39 7.11
N PRO A 67 12.94 -18.41 7.81
CA PRO A 67 11.78 -18.23 8.67
C PRO A 67 12.05 -17.19 9.76
N ILE A 68 11.06 -16.33 10.03
CA ILE A 68 11.11 -15.35 11.13
C ILE A 68 10.51 -16.00 12.37
N PRO A 69 11.27 -16.20 13.46
CA PRO A 69 10.77 -16.79 14.69
C PRO A 69 9.64 -15.93 15.30
N ALA A 70 8.56 -16.56 15.74
CA ALA A 70 7.49 -15.89 16.46
C ALA A 70 7.70 -15.94 17.98
N LEU A 71 7.09 -14.99 18.69
CA LEU A 71 7.13 -14.95 20.15
C LEU A 71 6.27 -16.06 20.77
N ALA A 72 5.06 -16.28 20.21
CA ALA A 72 4.06 -17.19 20.79
C ALA A 72 3.32 -18.08 19.77
N SER A 73 3.80 -18.14 18.53
CA SER A 73 3.21 -18.94 17.44
C SER A 73 4.30 -19.62 16.61
N ASP A 74 3.91 -20.27 15.51
CA ASP A 74 4.87 -20.83 14.56
C ASP A 74 5.63 -19.72 13.82
N PRO A 75 6.91 -19.99 13.42
CA PRO A 75 7.68 -19.08 12.59
C PRO A 75 6.98 -18.82 11.26
N ILE A 76 7.07 -17.58 10.76
CA ILE A 76 6.53 -17.21 9.45
C ILE A 76 7.61 -17.30 8.36
N LYS A 77 7.24 -17.81 7.18
CA LYS A 77 8.10 -17.95 6.00
C LYS A 77 7.65 -16.99 4.91
N VAL A 78 8.52 -16.72 3.93
CA VAL A 78 8.18 -15.83 2.79
C VAL A 78 6.93 -16.29 2.04
N GLY A 79 6.74 -17.59 1.85
CA GLY A 79 5.55 -18.15 1.21
C GLY A 79 4.24 -17.88 1.98
N ASP A 80 4.34 -17.65 3.28
CA ASP A 80 3.16 -17.37 4.11
C ASP A 80 2.65 -15.93 3.92
N PHE A 81 3.40 -15.07 3.24
CA PHE A 81 2.98 -13.70 2.93
C PHE A 81 1.93 -13.62 1.80
N THR A 82 1.62 -14.73 1.16
CA THR A 82 0.58 -14.76 0.12
C THR A 82 -0.83 -14.92 0.70
N GLY A 83 -1.84 -14.56 -0.12
CA GLY A 83 -3.26 -14.73 0.17
C GLY A 83 -3.87 -13.71 1.13
N LYS A 84 -3.07 -12.90 1.81
CA LYS A 84 -3.56 -11.85 2.73
C LYS A 84 -2.81 -10.55 2.53
N ILE A 85 -3.50 -9.43 2.72
CA ILE A 85 -2.84 -8.14 2.90
C ILE A 85 -2.10 -8.16 4.24
N THR A 86 -0.83 -7.79 4.23
CA THR A 86 0.01 -7.85 5.43
C THR A 86 0.55 -6.46 5.80
N LEU A 87 0.32 -6.04 7.03
CA LEU A 87 1.01 -4.91 7.66
C LEU A 87 2.28 -5.47 8.33
N LEU A 88 3.42 -5.25 7.70
CA LEU A 88 4.74 -5.68 8.21
C LEU A 88 5.39 -4.48 8.91
N ASN A 89 5.42 -4.50 10.24
CA ASN A 89 5.91 -3.42 11.08
C ASN A 89 7.20 -3.81 11.81
N PHE A 90 8.22 -2.97 11.72
CA PHE A 90 9.50 -3.12 12.45
C PHE A 90 9.54 -2.15 13.61
N TRP A 91 9.82 -2.65 14.81
CA TRP A 91 9.75 -1.90 16.07
C TRP A 91 10.74 -2.39 17.11
N ALA A 92 10.91 -1.62 18.21
CA ALA A 92 11.67 -2.04 19.37
C ALA A 92 11.07 -1.50 20.67
N THR A 93 11.33 -2.17 21.80
CA THR A 93 10.81 -1.77 23.12
C THR A 93 11.41 -0.44 23.61
N TRP A 94 12.64 -0.15 23.23
CA TRP A 94 13.36 1.08 23.55
C TRP A 94 13.01 2.28 22.62
N CYS A 95 12.22 2.05 21.57
CA CYS A 95 11.87 3.07 20.59
C CYS A 95 10.59 3.83 21.02
N PRO A 96 10.65 5.09 21.47
CA PRO A 96 9.49 5.81 21.96
C PRO A 96 8.37 5.97 20.91
N PRO A 97 8.64 6.37 19.64
CA PRO A 97 7.59 6.48 18.64
C PRO A 97 6.95 5.11 18.30
N CYS A 98 7.71 4.00 18.33
CA CYS A 98 7.15 2.65 18.16
C CYS A 98 6.14 2.34 19.26
N ARG A 99 6.49 2.64 20.50
CA ARG A 99 5.59 2.42 21.65
C ARG A 99 4.32 3.27 21.58
N ALA A 100 4.40 4.45 21.01
CA ALA A 100 3.26 5.35 20.85
C ALA A 100 2.23 4.81 19.83
N GLU A 101 2.67 4.13 18.76
CA GLU A 101 1.77 3.60 17.72
C GLU A 101 1.13 2.24 18.09
N MET A 102 1.77 1.45 18.99
CA MET A 102 1.32 0.07 19.30
C MET A 102 -0.14 -0.04 19.78
N PRO A 103 -0.69 0.91 20.58
CA PRO A 103 -2.11 0.86 20.93
C PRO A 103 -3.05 0.95 19.71
N SER A 104 -2.69 1.74 18.69
CA SER A 104 -3.48 1.85 17.45
C SER A 104 -3.34 0.58 16.59
N ILE A 105 -2.18 -0.04 16.57
CA ILE A 105 -1.96 -1.35 15.92
C ILE A 105 -2.84 -2.43 16.58
N GLU A 106 -2.93 -2.44 17.91
CA GLU A 106 -3.82 -3.37 18.64
C GLU A 106 -5.29 -3.14 18.28
N ARG A 107 -5.74 -1.88 18.17
CA ARG A 107 -7.11 -1.57 17.78
C ARG A 107 -7.38 -1.96 16.32
N LEU A 108 -6.43 -1.70 15.42
CA LEU A 108 -6.51 -2.16 14.03
C LEU A 108 -6.61 -3.68 13.96
N TYR A 109 -5.75 -4.40 14.69
CA TYR A 109 -5.73 -5.87 14.71
C TYR A 109 -7.10 -6.44 15.05
N LYS A 110 -7.76 -5.91 16.10
CA LYS A 110 -9.10 -6.33 16.50
C LYS A 110 -10.19 -5.98 15.48
N GLN A 111 -10.07 -4.84 14.79
CA GLN A 111 -11.06 -4.39 13.80
C GLN A 111 -10.96 -5.12 12.47
N MET A 112 -9.82 -5.78 12.22
CA MET A 112 -9.54 -6.55 11.00
C MET A 112 -9.74 -8.06 11.19
N ASP A 113 -10.22 -8.49 12.37
CA ASP A 113 -10.50 -9.90 12.62
C ASP A 113 -11.53 -10.46 11.62
N GLY A 114 -11.30 -11.70 11.17
CA GLY A 114 -12.14 -12.36 10.18
C GLY A 114 -11.93 -11.91 8.72
N THR A 115 -11.01 -10.97 8.44
CA THR A 115 -10.69 -10.51 7.08
C THR A 115 -9.43 -11.18 6.51
N ASN A 116 -9.19 -11.00 5.20
CA ASN A 116 -7.93 -11.43 4.55
C ASN A 116 -6.80 -10.42 4.82
N PHE A 117 -6.67 -10.00 6.06
CA PHE A 117 -5.63 -9.10 6.56
C PHE A 117 -4.84 -9.77 7.69
N ARG A 118 -3.60 -9.36 7.88
CA ARG A 118 -2.80 -9.74 9.04
C ARG A 118 -1.78 -8.66 9.42
N ILE A 119 -1.31 -8.74 10.65
CA ILE A 119 -0.19 -7.96 11.16
C ILE A 119 0.97 -8.91 11.44
N ILE A 120 2.18 -8.50 11.02
CA ILE A 120 3.44 -9.13 11.34
C ILE A 120 4.30 -8.04 11.95
N ALA A 121 4.39 -8.00 13.28
CA ALA A 121 5.20 -7.03 14.01
C ALA A 121 6.54 -7.66 14.39
N VAL A 122 7.61 -7.24 13.70
CA VAL A 122 8.97 -7.78 13.88
C VAL A 122 9.74 -6.88 14.85
N ASN A 123 10.14 -7.45 15.98
CA ASN A 123 11.00 -6.77 16.92
C ASN A 123 12.46 -6.83 16.45
N ALA A 124 13.13 -5.68 16.46
CA ALA A 124 14.46 -5.47 15.92
C ALA A 124 15.53 -5.62 17.00
N GLY A 125 16.31 -6.71 16.96
CA GLY A 125 17.56 -6.88 17.67
C GLY A 125 17.46 -7.09 19.18
N GLU A 126 16.28 -7.37 19.74
CA GLU A 126 16.12 -7.58 21.18
C GLU A 126 15.92 -9.06 21.50
N HIS A 127 16.42 -9.49 22.65
CA HIS A 127 16.22 -10.86 23.12
C HIS A 127 14.75 -11.14 23.46
N ARG A 128 14.32 -12.36 23.19
CA ARG A 128 12.96 -12.87 23.46
C ARG A 128 12.44 -12.46 24.84
N SER A 129 13.23 -12.56 25.89
CA SER A 129 12.81 -12.26 27.27
C SER A 129 12.41 -10.80 27.48
N GLN A 130 13.12 -9.85 26.84
CA GLN A 130 12.81 -8.41 26.90
C GLN A 130 11.49 -8.13 26.20
N VAL A 131 11.33 -8.71 24.99
CA VAL A 131 10.12 -8.54 24.20
C VAL A 131 8.92 -9.16 24.90
N THR A 132 9.05 -10.38 25.45
CA THR A 132 7.98 -11.04 26.21
C THR A 132 7.50 -10.18 27.37
N SER A 133 8.43 -9.70 28.21
CA SER A 133 8.08 -8.86 29.36
C SER A 133 7.36 -7.57 28.95
N PHE A 134 7.76 -6.98 27.81
CA PHE A 134 7.12 -5.78 27.30
C PHE A 134 5.69 -6.06 26.80
N ILE A 135 5.49 -7.14 26.03
CA ILE A 135 4.18 -7.53 25.47
C ILE A 135 3.19 -7.88 26.58
N GLU A 136 3.61 -8.69 27.56
CA GLU A 136 2.78 -9.08 28.70
C GLU A 136 2.35 -7.87 29.53
N LYS A 137 3.29 -6.96 29.82
CA LYS A 137 3.02 -5.74 30.59
C LYS A 137 1.97 -4.86 29.90
N ASN A 138 2.02 -4.72 28.57
CA ASN A 138 1.15 -3.85 27.78
C ASN A 138 -0.10 -4.58 27.27
N LYS A 139 -0.19 -5.91 27.41
CA LYS A 139 -1.32 -6.76 26.99
C LYS A 139 -1.66 -6.68 25.51
N TYR A 140 -0.64 -6.57 24.66
CA TYR A 140 -0.83 -6.63 23.22
C TYR A 140 -1.09 -8.07 22.77
N THR A 141 -2.02 -8.23 21.80
CA THR A 141 -2.48 -9.54 21.33
C THR A 141 -2.16 -9.81 19.85
N PHE A 142 -1.73 -8.79 19.10
CA PHE A 142 -1.30 -9.00 17.72
C PHE A 142 0.01 -9.80 17.64
N PRO A 143 0.24 -10.58 16.57
CA PRO A 143 1.40 -11.46 16.45
C PRO A 143 2.73 -10.71 16.44
N ILE A 144 3.65 -11.16 17.29
CA ILE A 144 5.01 -10.63 17.42
C ILE A 144 6.01 -11.64 16.89
N TYR A 145 6.96 -11.16 16.10
CA TYR A 145 8.08 -11.92 15.55
C TYR A 145 9.41 -11.31 16.01
N LEU A 146 10.47 -12.11 15.98
CA LEU A 146 11.76 -11.75 16.55
C LEU A 146 12.85 -11.76 15.47
N ASP A 147 13.54 -10.66 15.33
CA ASP A 147 14.74 -10.53 14.50
C ASP A 147 15.95 -10.22 15.41
N GLU A 148 16.27 -11.15 16.33
CA GLU A 148 17.33 -10.97 17.33
C GLU A 148 18.70 -10.66 16.70
N SER A 149 18.94 -11.15 15.50
CA SER A 149 20.19 -10.94 14.75
C SER A 149 20.21 -9.67 13.89
N ASN A 150 19.11 -8.92 13.85
CA ASN A 150 18.93 -7.73 12.97
C ASN A 150 19.10 -8.00 11.47
N GLN A 151 18.94 -9.24 11.00
CA GLN A 151 19.09 -9.56 9.59
C GLN A 151 18.04 -8.88 8.72
N LEU A 152 16.78 -8.87 9.18
CA LEU A 152 15.69 -8.19 8.47
C LEU A 152 15.68 -6.69 8.77
N SER A 153 15.87 -6.34 10.03
CA SER A 153 15.83 -4.95 10.46
C SER A 153 16.92 -4.10 9.81
N SER A 154 18.09 -4.68 9.51
CA SER A 154 19.14 -3.99 8.74
C SER A 154 18.71 -3.62 7.32
N ILE A 155 17.76 -4.32 6.73
CA ILE A 155 17.21 -4.07 5.40
C ILE A 155 15.98 -3.15 5.49
N PHE A 156 14.99 -3.59 6.25
CA PHE A 156 13.68 -2.95 6.32
C PHE A 156 13.63 -1.71 7.23
N ALA A 157 14.46 -1.67 8.27
CA ALA A 157 14.51 -0.56 9.20
C ALA A 157 15.80 0.28 9.08
N ALA A 158 16.52 0.19 7.97
CA ALA A 158 17.76 0.91 7.73
C ALA A 158 17.61 2.45 7.83
N ARG A 159 16.40 2.98 7.61
CA ARG A 159 16.07 4.41 7.73
C ARG A 159 15.61 4.82 9.14
N GLY A 160 15.43 3.84 10.03
CA GLY A 160 14.99 4.04 11.41
C GLY A 160 13.73 3.27 11.78
N LEU A 161 13.36 3.37 13.06
CA LEU A 161 12.17 2.74 13.64
C LEU A 161 11.14 3.81 14.07
N PRO A 162 9.84 3.53 13.99
CA PRO A 162 9.26 2.36 13.33
C PRO A 162 9.33 2.47 11.81
N SER A 163 9.37 1.32 11.13
CA SER A 163 9.24 1.20 9.70
C SER A 163 8.14 0.21 9.38
N THR A 164 7.18 0.61 8.55
CA THR A 164 6.02 -0.21 8.22
C THR A 164 5.89 -0.38 6.72
N TYR A 165 5.61 -1.59 6.30
CA TYR A 165 5.41 -1.96 4.91
C TYR A 165 4.04 -2.59 4.73
N LEU A 166 3.37 -2.26 3.64
CA LEU A 166 2.17 -2.94 3.20
C LEU A 166 2.55 -3.96 2.13
N VAL A 167 2.17 -5.21 2.37
CA VAL A 167 2.44 -6.34 1.47
C VAL A 167 1.10 -6.82 0.90
N ASN A 168 1.04 -6.98 -0.42
CA ASN A 168 -0.17 -7.41 -1.11
C ASN A 168 -0.40 -8.94 -1.03
N LYS A 169 -1.48 -9.44 -1.62
CA LYS A 169 -1.84 -10.86 -1.61
C LYS A 169 -0.87 -11.75 -2.39
N GLU A 170 -0.08 -11.18 -3.29
CA GLU A 170 0.99 -11.87 -4.02
C GLU A 170 2.30 -11.96 -3.20
N GLY A 171 2.31 -11.42 -1.97
CA GLY A 171 3.49 -11.42 -1.11
C GLY A 171 4.53 -10.35 -1.49
N LYS A 172 4.14 -9.30 -2.20
CA LYS A 172 5.03 -8.22 -2.65
C LYS A 172 4.76 -6.93 -1.87
N VAL A 173 5.81 -6.19 -1.55
CA VAL A 173 5.71 -4.87 -0.92
C VAL A 173 5.16 -3.87 -1.91
N ILE A 174 4.05 -3.21 -1.56
CA ILE A 174 3.40 -2.19 -2.39
C ILE A 174 3.54 -0.77 -1.83
N ALA A 175 3.73 -0.63 -0.51
CA ALA A 175 3.89 0.68 0.11
C ALA A 175 4.76 0.60 1.37
N ALA A 176 5.34 1.73 1.76
CA ALA A 176 6.15 1.89 2.96
C ALA A 176 5.83 3.18 3.70
N ARG A 177 5.96 3.14 5.02
CA ARG A 177 5.95 4.31 5.88
C ARG A 177 7.09 4.24 6.88
N ILE A 178 7.83 5.33 6.99
CA ILE A 178 8.87 5.50 7.99
C ILE A 178 8.39 6.50 9.05
N GLY A 179 8.51 6.13 10.30
CA GLY A 179 7.97 6.90 11.43
C GLY A 179 6.56 6.46 11.85
N ALA A 180 6.21 6.80 13.08
CA ALA A 180 4.96 6.38 13.71
C ALA A 180 3.73 7.03 13.07
N MET A 181 2.61 6.31 13.15
CA MET A 181 1.28 6.82 12.81
C MET A 181 0.21 6.16 13.67
N GLU A 182 -1.01 6.71 13.63
CA GLU A 182 -2.20 6.04 14.15
C GLU A 182 -2.75 5.09 13.08
N TYR A 183 -2.80 3.79 13.38
CA TYR A 183 -3.19 2.74 12.42
C TYR A 183 -4.70 2.44 12.42
N ASP A 184 -5.46 2.93 13.38
CA ASP A 184 -6.91 2.71 13.50
C ASP A 184 -7.75 3.87 12.95
N GLN A 185 -7.19 4.69 12.06
CA GLN A 185 -7.94 5.71 11.32
C GLN A 185 -8.98 5.05 10.41
N ALA A 186 -10.19 5.60 10.40
CA ALA A 186 -11.32 5.02 9.65
C ALA A 186 -11.01 4.84 8.15
N GLU A 187 -10.30 5.82 7.56
CA GLU A 187 -9.91 5.81 6.16
C GLU A 187 -8.92 4.67 5.86
N LEU A 188 -7.95 4.44 6.76
CA LEU A 188 -6.97 3.35 6.59
C LEU A 188 -7.66 1.99 6.74
N ILE A 189 -8.53 1.82 7.75
CA ILE A 189 -9.27 0.58 7.97
C ILE A 189 -10.15 0.24 6.77
N LYS A 190 -10.88 1.23 6.25
CA LYS A 190 -11.71 1.07 5.05
C LYS A 190 -10.87 0.58 3.87
N LEU A 191 -9.76 1.28 3.59
CA LEU A 191 -8.85 0.93 2.49
C LEU A 191 -8.26 -0.48 2.66
N LEU A 192 -7.81 -0.83 3.87
CA LEU A 192 -7.25 -2.16 4.13
C LEU A 192 -8.29 -3.27 3.95
N LYS A 193 -9.56 -3.03 4.30
CA LYS A 193 -10.66 -3.97 4.03
C LYS A 193 -10.92 -4.11 2.53
N GLU A 194 -11.00 -3.01 1.80
CA GLU A 194 -11.16 -3.04 0.34
C GLU A 194 -10.04 -3.83 -0.34
N LEU A 195 -8.78 -3.63 0.06
CA LEU A 195 -7.64 -4.40 -0.44
C LEU A 195 -7.70 -5.87 -0.01
N ALA A 196 -8.24 -6.17 1.16
CA ALA A 196 -8.37 -7.54 1.67
C ALA A 196 -9.52 -8.31 1.00
N ASP A 197 -10.55 -7.64 0.52
CA ASP A 197 -11.73 -8.25 -0.12
C ASP A 197 -11.54 -8.43 -1.64
N GLY A 198 -10.77 -7.52 -2.29
CA GLY A 198 -10.43 -7.60 -3.73
C GLY A 198 -9.36 -8.60 -4.02
#